data_68022b7788732ac744536c07df0deb91
#
_entry.id   68022b7788732ac744536c07df0deb91
#
_cell.length_a   1.000
_cell.length_b   1.000
_cell.length_c   1.000
_cell.angle_alpha   90.00
_cell.angle_beta   90.00
_cell.angle_gamma   90.00
#
_symmetry.space_group_name_H-M   'P 1'
#
loop_
_entity.id
_entity.type
_entity.pdbx_description
1 polymer ?
#
loop_
_entity_poly.entity_id
_entity_poly.type
_entity_poly.pdbx_seq_one_letter_code
_entity_poly.pdbx_strand_id
1 'polypeptide(L)'
;MSDTAVVVVDMMNTYQHPDAEELIPNVDKIIDPLADLIGRARTSENVDLVYVNDNYGDFAAQFSDIVGSALDGARPDLVKPIVPSGDCRVMTKVRHSAFYATALAYLLNRLETKRLVIAGQVTEQCILYTALDAYVRHFPVVIPTDAVAGIDAELAEAALKMMAKNMSAELTTAAECLG
;
A
#
# COMPACT_ATOMS: atom_id res chain seq x y z
N MET A 1 -18.77 -12.38 -2.79
CA MET A 1 -18.17 -11.64 -1.66
C MET A 1 -16.68 -11.91 -1.72
N SER A 2 -15.89 -10.87 -1.70
CA SER A 2 -14.44 -10.97 -1.88
C SER A 2 -13.81 -11.34 -0.53
N ASP A 3 -13.00 -12.40 -0.51
CA ASP A 3 -12.33 -12.87 0.70
C ASP A 3 -10.99 -12.14 0.94
N THR A 4 -10.50 -11.41 -0.07
CA THR A 4 -9.18 -10.74 -0.03
C THR A 4 -9.33 -9.26 -0.37
N ALA A 5 -8.68 -8.39 0.42
CA ALA A 5 -8.49 -7.00 0.05
C ALA A 5 -7.01 -6.72 -0.21
N VAL A 6 -6.72 -6.02 -1.31
CA VAL A 6 -5.41 -5.44 -1.61
C VAL A 6 -5.45 -3.97 -1.22
N VAL A 7 -4.59 -3.58 -0.30
CA VAL A 7 -4.43 -2.20 0.15
C VAL A 7 -3.11 -1.65 -0.38
N VAL A 8 -3.20 -0.67 -1.26
CA VAL A 8 -2.06 0.04 -1.85
C VAL A 8 -1.80 1.30 -1.02
N VAL A 9 -0.63 1.37 -0.39
CA VAL A 9 -0.30 2.39 0.62
C VAL A 9 0.72 3.38 0.08
N ASP A 10 0.41 4.67 0.15
CA ASP A 10 1.31 5.83 -0.08
C ASP A 10 2.04 5.86 -1.44
N MET A 11 1.46 5.27 -2.46
CA MET A 11 2.09 5.25 -3.79
C MET A 11 1.83 6.51 -4.62
N MET A 12 0.87 7.35 -4.23
CA MET A 12 0.69 8.68 -4.84
C MET A 12 1.63 9.67 -4.15
N ASN A 13 2.87 9.74 -4.65
CA ASN A 13 3.98 10.48 -4.06
C ASN A 13 4.63 11.37 -5.12
N THR A 14 4.94 12.63 -4.76
CA THR A 14 5.64 13.58 -5.64
C THR A 14 7.12 13.25 -5.80
N TYR A 15 7.70 12.44 -4.91
CA TYR A 15 9.14 12.14 -4.80
C TYR A 15 10.00 13.42 -4.70
N GLN A 16 9.49 14.44 -3.98
CA GLN A 16 10.14 15.74 -3.75
C GLN A 16 10.32 15.98 -2.22
N HIS A 17 10.70 14.95 -1.49
CA HIS A 17 10.96 14.97 -0.06
C HIS A 17 12.41 14.55 0.24
N PRO A 18 12.93 14.80 1.47
CA PRO A 18 14.34 14.54 1.79
C PRO A 18 14.83 13.12 1.51
N ASP A 19 14.00 12.10 1.74
CA ASP A 19 14.37 10.69 1.58
C ASP A 19 14.08 10.15 0.15
N ALA A 20 13.75 11.02 -0.79
CA ALA A 20 13.34 10.58 -2.15
C ALA A 20 14.49 9.90 -2.91
N GLU A 21 15.72 10.38 -2.72
CA GLU A 21 16.89 9.83 -3.43
C GLU A 21 17.16 8.37 -3.03
N GLU A 22 16.95 8.01 -1.76
CA GLU A 22 17.11 6.65 -1.24
C GLU A 22 15.91 5.77 -1.62
N LEU A 23 14.70 6.34 -1.63
CA LEU A 23 13.46 5.61 -1.88
C LEU A 23 13.28 5.25 -3.35
N ILE A 24 13.51 6.19 -4.28
CA ILE A 24 13.24 6.04 -5.72
C ILE A 24 13.83 4.76 -6.33
N PRO A 25 15.11 4.39 -6.11
CA PRO A 25 15.70 3.18 -6.69
C PRO A 25 15.00 1.89 -6.22
N ASN A 26 14.40 1.90 -5.05
CA ASN A 26 13.66 0.76 -4.51
C ASN A 26 12.24 0.72 -5.08
N VAL A 27 11.61 1.86 -5.29
CA VAL A 27 10.29 1.95 -5.96
C VAL A 27 10.39 1.52 -7.42
N ASP A 28 11.46 1.90 -8.13
CA ASP A 28 11.70 1.45 -9.51
C ASP A 28 11.65 -0.09 -9.65
N LYS A 29 12.13 -0.81 -8.65
CA LYS A 29 12.14 -2.28 -8.66
C LYS A 29 10.78 -2.92 -8.47
N ILE A 30 9.87 -2.24 -7.77
CA ILE A 30 8.58 -2.81 -7.39
C ILE A 30 7.43 -2.38 -8.30
N ILE A 31 7.63 -1.36 -9.16
CA ILE A 31 6.52 -0.74 -9.88
C ILE A 31 5.82 -1.70 -10.84
N ASP A 32 6.57 -2.53 -11.56
CA ASP A 32 6.00 -3.49 -12.49
C ASP A 32 5.24 -4.63 -11.77
N PRO A 33 5.80 -5.31 -10.75
CA PRO A 33 5.04 -6.29 -9.96
C PRO A 33 3.81 -5.68 -9.26
N LEU A 34 3.92 -4.46 -8.75
CA LEU A 34 2.80 -3.76 -8.11
C LEU A 34 1.70 -3.41 -9.13
N ALA A 35 2.06 -2.93 -10.32
CA ALA A 35 1.10 -2.62 -11.37
C ALA A 35 0.36 -3.89 -11.85
N ASP A 36 1.07 -5.01 -11.99
CA ASP A 36 0.46 -6.30 -12.31
C ASP A 36 -0.51 -6.77 -11.21
N LEU A 37 -0.09 -6.70 -9.95
CA LEU A 37 -0.96 -7.02 -8.81
C LEU A 37 -2.25 -6.18 -8.81
N ILE A 38 -2.11 -4.87 -9.02
CA ILE A 38 -3.25 -3.94 -9.11
C ILE A 38 -4.16 -4.32 -10.29
N GLY A 39 -3.58 -4.64 -11.45
CA GLY A 39 -4.33 -5.07 -12.63
C GLY A 39 -5.16 -6.32 -12.37
N ARG A 40 -4.55 -7.34 -11.74
CA ARG A 40 -5.25 -8.58 -11.37
C ARG A 40 -6.32 -8.35 -10.30
N ALA A 41 -6.03 -7.51 -9.30
CA ALA A 41 -7.02 -7.16 -8.28
C ALA A 41 -8.24 -6.45 -8.88
N ARG A 42 -8.05 -5.56 -9.87
CA ARG A 42 -9.15 -4.87 -10.56
C ARG A 42 -10.07 -5.80 -11.36
N THR A 43 -9.52 -6.84 -11.93
CA THR A 43 -10.27 -7.77 -12.79
C THR A 43 -10.86 -8.95 -12.04
N SER A 44 -10.51 -9.14 -10.78
CA SER A 44 -10.99 -10.23 -9.95
C SER A 44 -12.29 -9.85 -9.22
N GLU A 45 -13.31 -10.68 -9.33
CA GLU A 45 -14.56 -10.52 -8.57
C GLU A 45 -14.42 -10.86 -7.08
N ASN A 46 -13.31 -11.53 -6.71
CA ASN A 46 -13.04 -12.01 -5.34
C ASN A 46 -12.00 -11.17 -4.60
N VAL A 47 -11.57 -10.06 -5.17
CA VAL A 47 -10.55 -9.19 -4.57
C VAL A 47 -11.08 -7.75 -4.54
N ASP A 48 -11.03 -7.14 -3.37
CA ASP A 48 -11.29 -5.71 -3.23
C ASP A 48 -9.98 -4.92 -3.31
N LEU A 49 -9.94 -3.87 -4.13
CA LEU A 49 -8.80 -2.97 -4.25
C LEU A 49 -9.09 -1.66 -3.53
N VAL A 50 -8.20 -1.26 -2.62
CA VAL A 50 -8.31 -0.03 -1.83
C VAL A 50 -6.99 0.72 -1.87
N TYR A 51 -7.02 2.00 -2.21
CA TYR A 51 -5.88 2.90 -2.07
C TYR A 51 -6.00 3.70 -0.79
N VAL A 52 -4.92 3.73 0.00
CA VAL A 52 -4.83 4.58 1.19
C VAL A 52 -3.54 5.40 1.11
N ASN A 53 -3.68 6.71 1.04
CA ASN A 53 -2.54 7.60 0.83
C ASN A 53 -2.51 8.73 1.86
N ASP A 54 -1.31 9.10 2.28
CA ASP A 54 -1.13 10.24 3.18
C ASP A 54 -1.61 11.53 2.50
N ASN A 55 -2.21 12.43 3.27
CA ASN A 55 -2.63 13.74 2.79
C ASN A 55 -1.50 14.77 2.80
N TYR A 56 -0.30 14.37 3.25
CA TYR A 56 0.90 15.22 3.34
C TYR A 56 0.66 16.56 4.08
N GLY A 57 -0.27 16.56 5.04
CA GLY A 57 -0.63 17.72 5.83
C GLY A 57 -1.63 18.67 5.18
N ASP A 58 -2.09 18.41 3.97
CA ASP A 58 -3.16 19.17 3.33
C ASP A 58 -4.53 18.54 3.61
N PHE A 59 -5.23 19.12 4.59
CA PHE A 59 -6.56 18.67 4.99
C PHE A 59 -7.69 19.16 4.08
N ALA A 60 -7.39 20.01 3.09
CA ALA A 60 -8.33 20.45 2.07
C ALA A 60 -8.26 19.59 0.80
N ALA A 61 -7.13 18.89 0.58
CA ALA A 61 -6.91 18.06 -0.59
C ALA A 61 -7.89 16.88 -0.65
N GLN A 62 -8.48 16.69 -1.81
CA GLN A 62 -9.16 15.46 -2.17
C GLN A 62 -8.15 14.44 -2.70
N PHE A 63 -8.53 13.16 -2.76
CA PHE A 63 -7.62 12.12 -3.28
C PHE A 63 -7.16 12.41 -4.72
N SER A 64 -8.04 12.97 -5.55
CA SER A 64 -7.71 13.41 -6.91
C SER A 64 -6.61 14.47 -6.97
N ASP A 65 -6.57 15.37 -5.98
CA ASP A 65 -5.53 16.42 -5.92
C ASP A 65 -4.17 15.81 -5.57
N ILE A 66 -4.17 14.80 -4.69
CA ILE A 66 -2.96 14.03 -4.34
C ILE A 66 -2.43 13.29 -5.57
N VAL A 67 -3.31 12.64 -6.34
CA VAL A 67 -2.95 11.97 -7.60
C VAL A 67 -2.38 12.96 -8.60
N GLY A 68 -3.05 14.11 -8.79
CA GLY A 68 -2.57 15.19 -9.68
C GLY A 68 -1.18 15.66 -9.29
N SER A 69 -0.96 15.97 -8.00
CA SER A 69 0.35 16.39 -7.49
C SER A 69 1.43 15.33 -7.70
N ALA A 70 1.11 14.06 -7.52
CA ALA A 70 2.06 12.98 -7.75
C ALA A 70 2.44 12.84 -9.22
N LEU A 71 1.49 13.02 -10.14
CA LEU A 71 1.72 13.01 -11.59
C LEU A 71 2.53 14.22 -12.08
N ASP A 72 2.45 15.35 -11.38
CA ASP A 72 3.22 16.57 -11.64
C ASP A 72 4.55 16.59 -10.85
N GLY A 73 4.85 15.54 -10.08
CA GLY A 73 6.06 15.43 -9.27
C GLY A 73 7.32 15.09 -10.04
N ALA A 74 8.37 14.69 -9.31
CA ALA A 74 9.69 14.41 -9.88
C ALA A 74 9.74 13.11 -10.72
N ARG A 75 8.86 12.12 -10.40
CA ARG A 75 8.88 10.77 -11.00
C ARG A 75 7.46 10.31 -11.41
N PRO A 76 6.81 11.01 -12.36
CA PRO A 76 5.48 10.62 -12.85
C PRO A 76 5.47 9.22 -13.50
N ASP A 77 6.59 8.75 -13.99
CA ASP A 77 6.78 7.41 -14.53
C ASP A 77 6.51 6.30 -13.50
N LEU A 78 6.81 6.54 -12.22
CA LEU A 78 6.51 5.61 -11.11
C LEU A 78 5.05 5.65 -10.66
N VAL A 79 4.34 6.71 -10.97
CA VAL A 79 2.94 6.92 -10.55
C VAL A 79 1.96 6.46 -11.63
N LYS A 80 2.20 6.80 -12.90
CA LYS A 80 1.29 6.49 -14.02
C LYS A 80 0.82 5.04 -14.10
N PRO A 81 1.68 4.02 -13.92
CA PRO A 81 1.26 2.62 -14.05
C PRO A 81 0.26 2.17 -12.98
N ILE A 82 0.20 2.88 -11.84
CA ILE A 82 -0.54 2.48 -10.64
C ILE A 82 -1.61 3.47 -10.21
N VAL A 83 -1.94 4.45 -11.04
CA VAL A 83 -3.01 5.43 -10.75
C VAL A 83 -4.33 4.72 -10.50
N PRO A 84 -5.09 5.07 -9.43
CA PRO A 84 -6.40 4.51 -9.21
C PRO A 84 -7.37 4.89 -10.36
N SER A 85 -8.17 3.94 -10.80
CA SER A 85 -9.28 4.21 -11.73
C SER A 85 -10.45 4.89 -11.01
N GLY A 86 -11.36 5.51 -11.75
CA GLY A 86 -12.44 6.31 -11.18
C GLY A 86 -13.43 5.58 -10.26
N ASP A 87 -13.47 4.25 -10.31
CA ASP A 87 -14.30 3.37 -9.48
C ASP A 87 -13.55 2.73 -8.32
N CYS A 88 -12.24 3.00 -8.16
CA CYS A 88 -11.46 2.50 -7.05
C CYS A 88 -11.89 3.12 -5.70
N ARG A 89 -11.86 2.30 -4.66
CA ARG A 89 -11.99 2.79 -3.29
C ARG A 89 -10.72 3.51 -2.87
N VAL A 90 -10.87 4.75 -2.44
CA VAL A 90 -9.73 5.60 -2.05
C VAL A 90 -9.98 6.22 -0.68
N MET A 91 -8.91 6.36 0.11
CA MET A 91 -8.94 7.00 1.43
C MET A 91 -7.66 7.82 1.63
N THR A 92 -7.80 8.95 2.32
CA THR A 92 -6.66 9.69 2.84
C THR A 92 -6.39 9.31 4.29
N LYS A 93 -5.11 9.25 4.65
CA LYS A 93 -4.64 9.08 6.03
C LYS A 93 -3.76 10.26 6.44
N VAL A 94 -3.50 10.38 7.73
CA VAL A 94 -2.73 11.50 8.30
C VAL A 94 -1.48 11.06 9.05
N ARG A 95 -1.30 9.75 9.22
CA ARG A 95 -0.15 9.14 9.90
C ARG A 95 0.09 7.75 9.33
N HIS A 96 1.25 7.22 9.55
CA HIS A 96 1.82 5.99 8.98
C HIS A 96 0.83 4.86 8.67
N SER A 97 0.09 4.38 9.69
CA SER A 97 -0.85 3.27 9.47
C SER A 97 -2.05 3.68 8.63
N ALA A 98 -2.41 2.85 7.65
CA ALA A 98 -3.61 3.00 6.84
C ALA A 98 -4.91 2.90 7.66
N PHE A 99 -4.85 2.33 8.87
CA PHE A 99 -6.00 2.24 9.78
C PHE A 99 -6.18 3.47 10.68
N TYR A 100 -5.11 4.25 10.89
CA TYR A 100 -5.17 5.34 11.85
C TYR A 100 -6.05 6.49 11.34
N ALA A 101 -7.13 6.75 12.08
CA ALA A 101 -8.11 7.81 11.78
C ALA A 101 -8.72 7.72 10.38
N THR A 102 -8.86 6.51 9.82
CA THR A 102 -9.50 6.24 8.54
C THR A 102 -10.73 5.34 8.70
N ALA A 103 -11.53 5.24 7.65
CA ALA A 103 -12.65 4.31 7.60
C ALA A 103 -12.23 2.88 7.18
N LEU A 104 -10.92 2.56 7.06
CA LEU A 104 -10.45 1.30 6.48
C LEU A 104 -10.99 0.08 7.24
N ALA A 105 -10.88 0.06 8.58
CA ALA A 105 -11.38 -1.06 9.38
C ALA A 105 -12.89 -1.29 9.17
N TYR A 106 -13.67 -0.21 9.13
CA TYR A 106 -15.10 -0.30 8.87
C TYR A 106 -15.38 -0.86 7.47
N LEU A 107 -14.67 -0.38 6.44
CA LEU A 107 -14.81 -0.85 5.07
C LEU A 107 -14.49 -2.35 4.95
N LEU A 108 -13.35 -2.79 5.47
CA LEU A 108 -12.94 -4.21 5.42
C LEU A 108 -13.95 -5.14 6.11
N ASN A 109 -14.50 -4.71 7.24
CA ASN A 109 -15.58 -5.46 7.91
C ASN A 109 -16.87 -5.51 7.06
N ARG A 110 -17.22 -4.41 6.41
CA ARG A 110 -18.39 -4.35 5.51
C ARG A 110 -18.24 -5.23 4.26
N LEU A 111 -17.01 -5.40 3.80
CA LEU A 111 -16.64 -6.26 2.67
C LEU A 111 -16.49 -7.73 3.09
N GLU A 112 -16.58 -8.02 4.40
CA GLU A 112 -16.35 -9.35 4.97
C GLU A 112 -14.95 -9.90 4.61
N THR A 113 -13.96 -9.00 4.51
CA THR A 113 -12.58 -9.34 4.17
C THR A 113 -12.01 -10.32 5.18
N LYS A 114 -11.44 -11.41 4.70
CA LYS A 114 -10.81 -12.46 5.52
C LYS A 114 -9.29 -12.39 5.49
N ARG A 115 -8.69 -11.77 4.47
CA ARG A 115 -7.25 -11.70 4.27
C ARG A 115 -6.86 -10.35 3.67
N LEU A 116 -5.77 -9.76 4.14
CA LEU A 116 -5.31 -8.45 3.74
C LEU A 116 -3.92 -8.53 3.07
N VAL A 117 -3.84 -8.19 1.80
CA VAL A 117 -2.59 -7.99 1.08
C VAL A 117 -2.21 -6.51 1.19
N ILE A 118 -1.02 -6.20 1.73
CA ILE A 118 -0.55 -4.83 1.92
C ILE A 118 0.65 -4.61 1.01
N ALA A 119 0.55 -3.65 0.10
CA ALA A 119 1.59 -3.30 -0.86
C ALA A 119 1.82 -1.79 -0.91
N GLY A 120 2.96 -1.35 -1.42
CA GLY A 120 3.33 0.06 -1.55
C GLY A 120 4.55 0.45 -0.75
N GLN A 121 4.51 1.60 -0.07
CA GLN A 121 5.67 2.18 0.62
C GLN A 121 5.25 2.90 1.91
N VAL A 122 6.14 3.08 2.88
CA VAL A 122 7.52 2.64 3.02
C VAL A 122 7.53 1.38 3.87
N THR A 123 8.30 0.35 3.48
CA THR A 123 8.29 -0.98 4.11
C THR A 123 8.47 -0.91 5.63
N GLU A 124 9.49 -0.19 6.12
CA GLU A 124 9.82 -0.04 7.54
C GLU A 124 8.98 1.01 8.27
N GLN A 125 8.02 1.63 7.59
CA GLN A 125 7.13 2.66 8.15
C GLN A 125 5.66 2.30 7.89
N CYS A 126 5.03 2.91 6.88
CA CYS A 126 3.59 2.78 6.65
C CYS A 126 3.14 1.33 6.43
N ILE A 127 3.96 0.51 5.76
CA ILE A 127 3.66 -0.92 5.57
C ILE A 127 3.73 -1.67 6.90
N LEU A 128 4.84 -1.53 7.66
CA LEU A 128 5.02 -2.16 8.96
C LEU A 128 3.90 -1.80 9.94
N TYR A 129 3.58 -0.50 10.07
CA TYR A 129 2.55 -0.05 11.02
C TYR A 129 1.13 -0.42 10.58
N THR A 130 0.87 -0.47 9.26
CA THR A 130 -0.40 -0.99 8.74
C THR A 130 -0.54 -2.49 9.00
N ALA A 131 0.52 -3.26 8.83
CA ALA A 131 0.55 -4.69 9.14
C ALA A 131 0.30 -4.96 10.63
N LEU A 132 0.91 -4.16 11.52
CA LEU A 132 0.65 -4.26 12.96
C LEU A 132 -0.83 -3.97 13.28
N ASP A 133 -1.37 -2.91 12.74
CA ASP A 133 -2.76 -2.54 12.96
C ASP A 133 -3.75 -3.57 12.39
N ALA A 134 -3.42 -4.20 11.26
CA ALA A 134 -4.18 -5.32 10.70
C ALA A 134 -4.13 -6.54 11.63
N TYR A 135 -2.94 -6.91 12.08
CA TYR A 135 -2.72 -8.06 12.97
C TYR A 135 -3.49 -7.93 14.28
N VAL A 136 -3.43 -6.77 14.97
CA VAL A 136 -4.17 -6.56 16.22
C VAL A 136 -5.70 -6.50 16.03
N ARG A 137 -6.17 -6.35 14.79
CA ARG A 137 -7.58 -6.44 14.39
C ARG A 137 -7.96 -7.83 13.88
N HIS A 138 -7.05 -8.80 14.00
CA HIS A 138 -7.23 -10.19 13.59
C HIS A 138 -7.37 -10.41 12.07
N PHE A 139 -6.87 -9.51 11.23
CA PHE A 139 -6.73 -9.78 9.81
C PHE A 139 -5.45 -10.58 9.54
N PRO A 140 -5.52 -11.76 8.90
CA PRO A 140 -4.36 -12.40 8.30
C PRO A 140 -3.70 -11.47 7.28
N VAL A 141 -2.39 -11.24 7.43
CA VAL A 141 -1.62 -10.29 6.63
C VAL A 141 -0.75 -11.03 5.62
N VAL A 142 -0.74 -10.54 4.39
CA VAL A 142 0.13 -11.00 3.30
C VAL A 142 0.93 -9.81 2.79
N ILE A 143 2.24 -9.98 2.67
CA ILE A 143 3.16 -8.96 2.17
C ILE A 143 3.85 -9.49 0.91
N PRO A 144 3.52 -8.99 -0.28
CA PRO A 144 4.27 -9.28 -1.50
C PRO A 144 5.59 -8.50 -1.46
N THR A 145 6.70 -9.19 -1.21
CA THR A 145 8.00 -8.56 -0.94
C THR A 145 8.59 -7.84 -2.15
N ASP A 146 8.15 -8.18 -3.34
CA ASP A 146 8.47 -7.51 -4.60
C ASP A 146 7.50 -6.38 -4.98
N ALA A 147 6.53 -6.08 -4.10
CA ALA A 147 5.59 -4.97 -4.26
C ALA A 147 5.56 -4.03 -3.04
N VAL A 148 6.62 -4.04 -2.21
CA VAL A 148 6.85 -3.08 -1.13
C VAL A 148 8.25 -2.49 -1.25
N ALA A 149 8.39 -1.17 -1.04
CA ALA A 149 9.66 -0.46 -1.13
C ALA A 149 10.00 0.25 0.18
N GLY A 150 11.26 0.10 0.62
CA GLY A 150 11.81 0.78 1.79
C GLY A 150 12.78 1.91 1.41
N ILE A 151 13.10 2.75 2.37
CA ILE A 151 14.12 3.79 2.28
C ILE A 151 15.47 3.19 2.69
N ASP A 152 15.53 2.60 3.89
CA ASP A 152 16.71 1.96 4.44
C ASP A 152 16.62 0.44 4.28
N ALA A 153 17.60 -0.16 3.59
CA ALA A 153 17.57 -1.58 3.25
C ALA A 153 17.64 -2.49 4.50
N GLU A 154 18.40 -2.10 5.53
CA GLU A 154 18.54 -2.89 6.77
C GLU A 154 17.24 -2.82 7.59
N LEU A 155 16.65 -1.63 7.69
CA LEU A 155 15.37 -1.44 8.39
C LEU A 155 14.22 -2.11 7.63
N ALA A 156 14.19 -2.04 6.32
CA ALA A 156 13.17 -2.72 5.50
C ALA A 156 13.24 -4.24 5.67
N GLU A 157 14.46 -4.82 5.64
CA GLU A 157 14.63 -6.26 5.89
C GLU A 157 14.22 -6.64 7.33
N ALA A 158 14.61 -5.83 8.32
CA ALA A 158 14.18 -6.03 9.69
C ALA A 158 12.67 -5.96 9.86
N ALA A 159 12.01 -5.00 9.19
CA ALA A 159 10.56 -4.86 9.19
C ALA A 159 9.86 -6.10 8.61
N LEU A 160 10.33 -6.62 7.48
CA LEU A 160 9.80 -7.87 6.90
C LEU A 160 9.95 -9.05 7.85
N LYS A 161 11.11 -9.21 8.49
CA LYS A 161 11.35 -10.24 9.51
C LYS A 161 10.42 -10.10 10.72
N MET A 162 10.18 -8.86 11.18
CA MET A 162 9.25 -8.60 12.29
C MET A 162 7.81 -8.92 11.90
N MET A 163 7.36 -8.54 10.70
CA MET A 163 6.03 -8.86 10.22
C MET A 163 5.81 -10.38 10.15
N ALA A 164 6.76 -11.11 9.56
CA ALA A 164 6.68 -12.56 9.49
C ALA A 164 6.68 -13.23 10.86
N LYS A 165 7.62 -12.84 11.74
CA LYS A 165 7.83 -13.52 13.03
C LYS A 165 6.81 -13.13 14.09
N ASN A 166 6.50 -11.84 14.21
CA ASN A 166 5.71 -11.31 15.34
C ASN A 166 4.22 -11.15 14.99
N MET A 167 3.89 -11.02 13.71
CA MET A 167 2.53 -10.80 13.24
C MET A 167 2.01 -11.97 12.39
N SER A 168 2.82 -13.03 12.24
CA SER A 168 2.49 -14.20 11.39
C SER A 168 2.14 -13.81 9.95
N ALA A 169 2.70 -12.71 9.45
CA ALA A 169 2.46 -12.27 8.09
C ALA A 169 3.08 -13.26 7.10
N GLU A 170 2.32 -13.59 6.06
CA GLU A 170 2.82 -14.37 4.93
C GLU A 170 3.66 -13.48 4.03
N LEU A 171 4.94 -13.81 3.85
CA LEU A 171 5.81 -13.16 2.86
C LEU A 171 5.78 -13.97 1.58
N THR A 172 5.44 -13.32 0.47
CA THR A 172 5.28 -13.98 -0.84
C THR A 172 5.67 -13.02 -1.97
N THR A 173 5.30 -13.32 -3.19
CA THR A 173 5.46 -12.42 -4.34
C THR A 173 4.13 -11.82 -4.78
N ALA A 174 4.18 -10.70 -5.53
CA ALA A 174 2.99 -10.12 -6.13
C ALA A 174 2.26 -11.13 -7.04
N ALA A 175 3.00 -11.96 -7.75
CA ALA A 175 2.44 -12.99 -8.63
C ALA A 175 1.61 -14.05 -7.88
N GLU A 176 2.00 -14.40 -6.66
CA GLU A 176 1.43 -15.50 -5.87
C GLU A 176 0.43 -15.06 -4.80
N CYS A 177 0.48 -13.79 -4.37
CA CYS A 177 -0.26 -13.30 -3.20
C CYS A 177 -1.79 -13.33 -3.33
N LEU A 178 -2.34 -13.49 -4.51
CA LEU A 178 -3.81 -13.60 -4.69
C LEU A 178 -4.31 -15.05 -4.75
N GLY A 179 -3.42 -16.03 -4.78
CA GLY A 179 -3.74 -17.46 -4.82
C GLY A 179 -3.85 -18.00 -6.22
#